data_59888010aacfd586b566e7f94616a872
#
_entry.id   59888010aacfd586b566e7f94616a872
#
_cell.length_a   1.000
_cell.length_b   1.000
_cell.length_c   1.000
_cell.angle_alpha   90.00
_cell.angle_beta   90.00
_cell.angle_gamma   90.00
#
_symmetry.space_group_name_H-M   'P 1'
#
loop_
_entity.id
_entity.type
_entity.pdbx_description
1 polymer ?
#
loop_
_entity_poly.entity_id
_entity_poly.type
_entity_poly.pdbx_seq_one_letter_code
_entity_poly.pdbx_strand_id
1 'polypeptide(L)'
;MGKIQLYQFGPLGDLESASPFCVKVRDALRYKRVPFDTINATSPIQVRRLNPRGKLPVLIDDGVKLADSTDIIRHLEARHPEPRLYPQDPRTRAMALMLEDWADESLYWHVVYERWQIPEQFAKFAEVVFSPVPAAVRPMVKLLFGRQTRGQLRGQGLGRLRVGEQREKFRAALDWLDSMIDDQFLCGAELSIADVAVAAQVGALNIPFTPIAGAEIHAHAKVMRWLERTFEAVG
;
A
#
# COMPACT_ATOMS: atom_id res chain seq x y z
N MET A 1 -27.53 -9.09 2.10
CA MET A 1 -26.06 -9.04 1.87
C MET A 1 -25.41 -9.04 3.24
N GLY A 2 -24.45 -9.92 3.49
CA GLY A 2 -23.68 -9.92 4.73
C GLY A 2 -22.82 -8.67 4.83
N LYS A 3 -22.39 -8.37 6.05
CA LYS A 3 -21.59 -7.18 6.35
C LYS A 3 -20.12 -7.47 6.03
N ILE A 4 -19.54 -6.78 5.06
CA ILE A 4 -18.11 -6.89 4.76
C ILE A 4 -17.32 -6.13 5.83
N GLN A 5 -16.29 -6.78 6.38
CA GLN A 5 -15.40 -6.22 7.38
C GLN A 5 -13.96 -6.22 6.86
N LEU A 6 -13.34 -5.05 6.81
CA LEU A 6 -11.92 -4.88 6.47
C LEU A 6 -11.10 -4.65 7.74
N TYR A 7 -10.28 -5.61 8.10
CA TYR A 7 -9.27 -5.48 9.16
C TYR A 7 -7.99 -4.90 8.58
N GLN A 8 -7.53 -3.79 9.16
CA GLN A 8 -6.38 -3.05 8.69
C GLN A 8 -5.49 -2.55 9.82
N PHE A 9 -4.30 -2.03 9.49
CA PHE A 9 -3.53 -1.19 10.42
C PHE A 9 -4.19 0.19 10.52
N GLY A 10 -4.06 0.82 11.69
CA GLY A 10 -4.60 2.16 11.92
C GLY A 10 -4.01 3.24 11.00
N PRO A 11 -4.55 4.46 11.06
CA PRO A 11 -4.14 5.56 10.20
C PRO A 11 -2.70 6.01 10.45
N LEU A 12 -2.11 6.69 9.46
CA LEU A 12 -0.79 7.30 9.53
C LEU A 12 -0.84 8.69 8.87
N GLY A 13 -0.92 9.75 9.66
CA GLY A 13 -1.20 11.09 9.16
C GLY A 13 -2.55 11.11 8.44
N ASP A 14 -2.59 11.60 7.22
CA ASP A 14 -3.79 11.67 6.39
C ASP A 14 -4.13 10.33 5.71
N LEU A 15 -3.23 9.35 5.77
CA LEU A 15 -3.52 8.00 5.28
C LEU A 15 -4.45 7.27 6.24
N GLU A 16 -5.53 6.73 5.73
CA GLU A 16 -6.50 5.96 6.52
C GLU A 16 -5.95 4.60 7.00
N SER A 17 -4.81 4.17 6.50
CA SER A 17 -4.03 3.05 7.03
C SER A 17 -2.53 3.26 6.84
N ALA A 18 -1.73 2.83 7.81
CA ALA A 18 -0.28 2.81 7.71
C ALA A 18 0.24 1.79 6.66
N SER A 19 -0.60 0.87 6.21
CA SER A 19 -0.24 -0.15 5.22
C SER A 19 -0.79 0.19 3.83
N PRO A 20 0.05 0.34 2.81
CA PRO A 20 -0.43 0.57 1.44
C PRO A 20 -1.27 -0.60 0.91
N PHE A 21 -1.03 -1.83 1.34
CA PHE A 21 -1.87 -2.98 0.99
C PHE A 21 -3.30 -2.87 1.56
N CYS A 22 -3.44 -2.27 2.74
CA CYS A 22 -4.76 -1.99 3.32
C CYS A 22 -5.46 -0.86 2.55
N VAL A 23 -4.72 0.17 2.15
CA VAL A 23 -5.22 1.25 1.28
C VAL A 23 -5.68 0.67 -0.06
N LYS A 24 -4.86 -0.15 -0.73
CA LYS A 24 -5.21 -0.85 -1.98
C LYS A 24 -6.58 -1.56 -1.89
N VAL A 25 -6.81 -2.35 -0.84
CA VAL A 25 -8.09 -3.07 -0.67
C VAL A 25 -9.25 -2.13 -0.37
N ARG A 26 -9.02 -1.11 0.45
CA ARG A 26 -10.03 -0.08 0.74
C ARG A 26 -10.46 0.66 -0.52
N ASP A 27 -9.50 1.09 -1.32
CA ASP A 27 -9.75 1.84 -2.55
C ASP A 27 -10.48 0.97 -3.58
N ALA A 28 -10.12 -0.31 -3.66
CA ALA A 28 -10.87 -1.27 -4.48
C ALA A 28 -12.33 -1.43 -4.02
N LEU A 29 -12.59 -1.52 -2.71
CA LEU A 29 -13.95 -1.60 -2.15
C LEU A 29 -14.75 -0.32 -2.46
N ARG A 30 -14.14 0.85 -2.32
CA ARG A 30 -14.76 2.14 -2.64
C ARG A 30 -15.08 2.25 -4.12
N TYR A 31 -14.09 2.00 -4.98
CA TYR A 31 -14.31 2.01 -6.43
C TYR A 31 -15.46 1.11 -6.85
N LYS A 32 -15.53 -0.10 -6.29
CA LYS A 32 -16.62 -1.04 -6.52
C LYS A 32 -17.94 -0.66 -5.82
N ARG A 33 -17.96 0.42 -5.05
CA ARG A 33 -19.12 0.89 -4.29
C ARG A 33 -19.69 -0.18 -3.35
N VAL A 34 -18.81 -1.02 -2.82
CA VAL A 34 -19.18 -2.09 -1.89
C VAL A 34 -19.14 -1.55 -0.47
N PRO A 35 -20.26 -1.54 0.28
CA PRO A 35 -20.28 -1.09 1.66
C PRO A 35 -19.44 -2.02 2.57
N PHE A 36 -18.61 -1.45 3.42
CA PHE A 36 -17.79 -2.19 4.37
C PHE A 36 -17.56 -1.44 5.67
N ASP A 37 -17.33 -2.21 6.74
CA ASP A 37 -16.84 -1.67 8.00
C ASP A 37 -15.33 -1.78 8.08
N THR A 38 -14.69 -0.72 8.55
CA THR A 38 -13.25 -0.72 8.82
C THR A 38 -12.98 -1.03 10.29
N ILE A 39 -12.10 -2.00 10.54
CA ILE A 39 -11.66 -2.39 11.88
C ILE A 39 -10.14 -2.26 11.97
N ASN A 40 -9.67 -1.28 12.73
CA ASN A 40 -8.25 -1.10 12.98
C ASN A 40 -7.77 -2.13 14.01
N ALA A 41 -6.79 -2.93 13.64
CA ALA A 41 -6.18 -3.89 14.55
C ALA A 41 -5.38 -3.18 15.65
N THR A 42 -5.62 -3.55 16.90
CA THR A 42 -5.06 -2.90 18.08
C THR A 42 -3.86 -3.64 18.66
N SER A 43 -3.62 -4.88 18.23
CA SER A 43 -2.51 -5.68 18.77
C SER A 43 -1.96 -6.72 17.77
N PRO A 44 -0.67 -7.08 17.86
CA PRO A 44 -0.08 -8.16 17.07
C PRO A 44 -0.76 -9.52 17.30
N ILE A 45 -1.32 -9.77 18.49
CA ILE A 45 -2.04 -11.00 18.82
C ILE A 45 -3.33 -11.06 17.98
N GLN A 46 -4.07 -9.97 17.91
CA GLN A 46 -5.28 -9.88 17.07
C GLN A 46 -4.93 -10.15 15.60
N VAL A 47 -3.89 -9.50 15.08
CA VAL A 47 -3.44 -9.70 13.69
C VAL A 47 -3.09 -11.16 13.42
N ARG A 48 -2.35 -11.84 14.33
CA ARG A 48 -2.01 -13.26 14.17
C ARG A 48 -3.20 -14.21 14.27
N ARG A 49 -4.23 -13.87 15.05
CA ARG A 49 -5.50 -14.64 15.08
C ARG A 49 -6.27 -14.51 13.77
N LEU A 50 -6.23 -13.35 13.15
CA LEU A 50 -6.85 -13.10 11.85
C LEU A 50 -6.06 -13.75 10.71
N ASN A 51 -4.75 -13.56 10.71
CA ASN A 51 -3.83 -14.10 9.73
C ASN A 51 -2.56 -14.63 10.44
N PRO A 52 -2.31 -15.95 10.42
CA PRO A 52 -1.13 -16.56 11.07
C PRO A 52 0.20 -15.98 10.57
N ARG A 53 0.25 -15.44 9.34
CA ARG A 53 1.43 -14.74 8.78
C ARG A 53 1.70 -13.39 9.46
N GLY A 54 0.75 -12.90 10.31
CA GLY A 54 0.90 -11.63 11.02
C GLY A 54 0.81 -10.40 10.13
N LYS A 55 0.09 -10.48 9.00
CA LYS A 55 -0.05 -9.42 8.00
C LYS A 55 -1.52 -9.02 7.82
N LEU A 56 -1.74 -7.77 7.44
CA LEU A 56 -3.00 -7.19 7.03
C LEU A 56 -2.84 -6.61 5.60
N PRO A 57 -3.91 -6.49 4.82
CA PRO A 57 -5.33 -6.58 5.19
C PRO A 57 -5.84 -8.01 5.41
N VAL A 58 -6.97 -8.10 6.12
CA VAL A 58 -7.84 -9.29 6.16
C VAL A 58 -9.27 -8.82 5.90
N LEU A 59 -9.94 -9.44 4.94
CA LEU A 59 -11.36 -9.22 4.65
C LEU A 59 -12.18 -10.39 5.21
N ILE A 60 -13.31 -10.07 5.84
CA ILE A 60 -14.35 -11.05 6.16
C ILE A 60 -15.60 -10.67 5.38
N ASP A 61 -16.05 -11.56 4.49
CA ASP A 61 -17.21 -11.40 3.64
C ASP A 61 -18.12 -12.62 3.79
N ASP A 62 -19.34 -12.43 4.36
CA ASP A 62 -20.29 -13.50 4.66
C ASP A 62 -19.66 -14.69 5.42
N GLY A 63 -18.75 -14.41 6.37
CA GLY A 63 -18.03 -15.42 7.14
C GLY A 63 -16.82 -16.03 6.42
N VAL A 64 -16.60 -15.74 5.15
CA VAL A 64 -15.39 -16.12 4.41
C VAL A 64 -14.26 -15.17 4.80
N LYS A 65 -13.18 -15.71 5.33
CA LYS A 65 -12.01 -14.96 5.71
C LYS A 65 -10.93 -15.05 4.63
N LEU A 66 -10.52 -13.90 4.11
CA LEU A 66 -9.50 -13.74 3.07
C LEU A 66 -8.34 -12.91 3.61
N ALA A 67 -7.13 -13.38 3.40
CA ALA A 67 -5.90 -12.70 3.81
C ALA A 67 -4.92 -12.71 2.64
N ASP A 68 -4.44 -11.60 2.24
CA ASP A 68 -3.65 -11.17 1.09
C ASP A 68 -4.46 -10.21 0.21
N SER A 69 -3.85 -9.07 -0.13
CA SER A 69 -4.55 -8.01 -0.85
C SER A 69 -4.98 -8.43 -2.26
N THR A 70 -4.14 -9.18 -2.97
CA THR A 70 -4.42 -9.64 -4.33
C THR A 70 -5.54 -10.69 -4.33
N ASP A 71 -5.54 -11.63 -3.37
CA ASP A 71 -6.61 -12.63 -3.23
C ASP A 71 -7.95 -11.97 -2.85
N ILE A 72 -7.90 -10.95 -1.98
CA ILE A 72 -9.08 -10.16 -1.64
C ILE A 72 -9.65 -9.47 -2.88
N ILE A 73 -8.80 -8.83 -3.71
CA ILE A 73 -9.25 -8.14 -4.92
C ILE A 73 -9.83 -9.12 -5.94
N ARG A 74 -9.24 -10.30 -6.12
CA ARG A 74 -9.79 -11.35 -6.96
C ARG A 74 -11.17 -11.81 -6.49
N HIS A 75 -11.35 -11.96 -5.18
CA HIS A 75 -12.64 -12.29 -4.60
C HIS A 75 -13.68 -11.18 -4.84
N LEU A 76 -13.29 -9.91 -4.62
CA LEU A 76 -14.18 -8.77 -4.88
C LEU A 76 -14.57 -8.68 -6.36
N GLU A 77 -13.64 -8.92 -7.28
CA GLU A 77 -13.91 -8.91 -8.71
C GLU A 77 -14.90 -10.01 -9.12
N ALA A 78 -14.78 -11.20 -8.51
CA ALA A 78 -15.70 -12.31 -8.78
C ALA A 78 -17.12 -12.07 -8.21
N ARG A 79 -17.23 -11.44 -7.02
CA ARG A 79 -18.52 -11.18 -6.38
C ARG A 79 -19.20 -9.88 -6.82
N HIS A 80 -18.42 -8.92 -7.20
CA HIS A 80 -18.82 -7.58 -7.61
C HIS A 80 -18.12 -7.23 -8.94
N PRO A 81 -18.54 -7.80 -10.08
CA PRO A 81 -17.82 -7.65 -11.34
C PRO A 81 -17.79 -6.23 -11.88
N GLU A 82 -18.73 -5.36 -11.47
CA GLU A 82 -18.80 -3.96 -11.92
C GLU A 82 -18.74 -2.97 -10.75
N PRO A 83 -18.04 -1.83 -10.91
CA PRO A 83 -17.10 -1.53 -11.99
C PRO A 83 -15.88 -2.44 -11.95
N ARG A 84 -15.29 -2.74 -13.11
CA ARG A 84 -14.18 -3.68 -13.25
C ARG A 84 -12.87 -3.07 -12.79
N LEU A 85 -12.06 -3.86 -12.08
CA LEU A 85 -10.66 -3.55 -11.81
C LEU A 85 -9.71 -4.26 -12.79
N TYR A 86 -10.13 -5.39 -13.36
CA TYR A 86 -9.33 -6.11 -14.34
C TYR A 86 -9.83 -5.81 -15.76
N PRO A 87 -8.98 -5.20 -16.63
CA PRO A 87 -9.32 -4.96 -18.03
C PRO A 87 -9.80 -6.22 -18.76
N GLN A 88 -10.70 -6.07 -19.72
CA GLN A 88 -11.22 -7.20 -20.51
C GLN A 88 -10.22 -7.67 -21.57
N ASP A 89 -9.54 -6.72 -22.22
CA ASP A 89 -8.52 -7.07 -23.21
C ASP A 89 -7.38 -7.84 -22.56
N PRO A 90 -7.02 -9.03 -23.05
CA PRO A 90 -6.03 -9.90 -22.41
C PRO A 90 -4.65 -9.24 -22.26
N ARG A 91 -4.22 -8.44 -23.23
CA ARG A 91 -2.93 -7.75 -23.20
C ARG A 91 -2.90 -6.64 -22.16
N THR A 92 -3.94 -5.82 -22.11
CA THR A 92 -4.11 -4.74 -21.15
C THR A 92 -4.23 -5.31 -19.73
N ARG A 93 -4.99 -6.42 -19.59
CA ARG A 93 -5.09 -7.14 -18.33
C ARG A 93 -3.73 -7.68 -17.84
N ALA A 94 -2.94 -8.27 -18.73
CA ALA A 94 -1.60 -8.74 -18.39
C ALA A 94 -0.72 -7.57 -17.91
N MET A 95 -0.76 -6.42 -18.57
CA MET A 95 -0.04 -5.22 -18.16
C MET A 95 -0.51 -4.73 -16.79
N ALA A 96 -1.82 -4.69 -16.52
CA ALA A 96 -2.36 -4.29 -15.23
C ALA A 96 -1.89 -5.20 -14.08
N LEU A 97 -1.86 -6.52 -14.32
CA LEU A 97 -1.37 -7.50 -13.35
C LEU A 97 0.15 -7.40 -13.11
N MET A 98 0.93 -7.12 -14.15
CA MET A 98 2.39 -6.89 -14.01
C MET A 98 2.67 -5.62 -13.22
N LEU A 99 1.90 -4.56 -13.40
CA LEU A 99 2.03 -3.31 -12.63
C LEU A 99 1.58 -3.49 -11.18
N GLU A 100 0.53 -4.28 -10.94
CA GLU A 100 0.12 -4.67 -9.59
C GLU A 100 1.26 -5.41 -8.87
N ASP A 101 1.84 -6.42 -9.50
CA ASP A 101 2.96 -7.21 -8.96
C ASP A 101 4.19 -6.32 -8.70
N TRP A 102 4.54 -5.46 -9.65
CA TRP A 102 5.62 -4.48 -9.48
C TRP A 102 5.39 -3.53 -8.30
N ALA A 103 4.16 -3.07 -8.11
CA ALA A 103 3.79 -2.23 -6.98
C ALA A 103 3.97 -2.98 -5.65
N ASP A 104 3.50 -4.22 -5.59
CA ASP A 104 3.47 -5.03 -4.38
C ASP A 104 4.86 -5.61 -4.03
N GLU A 105 5.68 -5.98 -5.03
CA GLU A 105 6.96 -6.67 -4.82
C GLU A 105 8.19 -5.78 -5.02
N SER A 106 8.04 -4.60 -5.64
CA SER A 106 9.15 -3.67 -5.86
C SER A 106 8.93 -2.30 -5.20
N LEU A 107 7.88 -1.55 -5.55
CA LEU A 107 7.61 -0.22 -5.00
C LEU A 107 7.39 -0.25 -3.48
N TYR A 108 6.71 -1.26 -2.96
CA TYR A 108 6.51 -1.45 -1.52
C TYR A 108 7.82 -1.37 -0.72
N TRP A 109 8.91 -1.90 -1.25
CA TRP A 109 10.18 -1.89 -0.52
C TRP A 109 10.82 -0.52 -0.42
N HIS A 110 10.48 0.43 -1.31
CA HIS A 110 10.82 1.84 -1.12
C HIS A 110 10.05 2.45 0.05
N VAL A 111 8.76 2.09 0.24
CA VAL A 111 7.98 2.50 1.42
C VAL A 111 8.63 1.97 2.70
N VAL A 112 9.02 0.68 2.71
CA VAL A 112 9.70 0.06 3.85
C VAL A 112 11.05 0.75 4.10
N TYR A 113 11.84 1.02 3.05
CA TYR A 113 13.14 1.68 3.19
C TYR A 113 13.00 3.06 3.84
N GLU A 114 12.16 3.92 3.29
CA GLU A 114 11.95 5.27 3.80
C GLU A 114 11.50 5.27 5.26
N ARG A 115 10.54 4.43 5.62
CA ARG A 115 9.96 4.41 6.96
C ARG A 115 10.80 3.67 8.03
N TRP A 116 11.63 2.70 7.63
CA TRP A 116 12.30 1.82 8.58
C TRP A 116 13.83 1.90 8.57
N GLN A 117 14.44 2.28 7.43
CA GLN A 117 15.90 2.33 7.28
C GLN A 117 16.47 3.70 7.66
N ILE A 118 15.73 4.78 7.41
CA ILE A 118 16.18 6.15 7.68
C ILE A 118 15.85 6.51 9.14
N PRO A 119 16.86 6.80 10.01
CA PRO A 119 16.65 6.92 11.45
C PRO A 119 15.63 7.99 11.85
N GLU A 120 15.69 9.18 11.24
CA GLU A 120 14.82 10.30 11.57
C GLU A 120 13.36 10.04 11.18
N GLN A 121 13.15 9.36 10.03
CA GLN A 121 11.82 8.98 9.56
C GLN A 121 11.27 7.83 10.41
N PHE A 122 12.11 6.85 10.72
CA PHE A 122 11.71 5.75 11.61
C PHE A 122 11.30 6.25 12.99
N ALA A 123 12.02 7.23 13.56
CA ALA A 123 11.66 7.79 14.86
C ALA A 123 10.22 8.34 14.86
N LYS A 124 9.89 9.21 13.88
CA LYS A 124 8.55 9.80 13.71
C LYS A 124 7.47 8.75 13.42
N PHE A 125 7.73 7.87 12.45
CA PHE A 125 6.82 6.78 12.08
C PHE A 125 6.51 5.86 13.26
N ALA A 126 7.55 5.47 14.01
CA ALA A 126 7.43 4.56 15.14
C ALA A 126 6.66 5.17 16.32
N GLU A 127 6.67 6.49 16.50
CA GLU A 127 5.86 7.16 17.54
C GLU A 127 4.37 6.97 17.27
N VAL A 128 3.94 7.08 16.01
CA VAL A 128 2.54 6.91 15.64
C VAL A 128 2.14 5.43 15.65
N VAL A 129 2.87 4.59 14.92
CA VAL A 129 2.51 3.18 14.71
C VAL A 129 2.55 2.36 16.00
N PHE A 130 3.47 2.67 16.90
CA PHE A 130 3.55 1.99 18.19
C PHE A 130 2.83 2.73 19.35
N SER A 131 2.09 3.79 19.06
CA SER A 131 1.34 4.53 20.08
C SER A 131 0.36 3.63 20.87
N PRO A 132 -0.32 2.62 20.28
CA PRO A 132 -1.20 1.73 21.02
C PRO A 132 -0.46 0.74 21.95
N VAL A 133 0.87 0.60 21.78
CA VAL A 133 1.67 -0.31 22.61
C VAL A 133 1.92 0.33 23.98
N PRO A 134 1.71 -0.40 25.09
CA PRO A 134 1.99 0.12 26.45
C PRO A 134 3.40 0.71 26.58
N ALA A 135 3.52 1.88 27.19
CA ALA A 135 4.77 2.65 27.26
C ALA A 135 5.96 1.84 27.80
N ALA A 136 5.71 1.00 28.83
CA ALA A 136 6.75 0.18 29.46
C ALA A 136 7.43 -0.82 28.52
N VAL A 137 6.73 -1.35 27.52
CA VAL A 137 7.26 -2.36 26.59
C VAL A 137 7.51 -1.81 25.19
N ARG A 138 7.06 -0.60 24.91
CA ARG A 138 7.17 0.07 23.60
C ARG A 138 8.61 0.12 23.06
N PRO A 139 9.64 0.47 23.85
CA PRO A 139 11.02 0.51 23.35
C PRO A 139 11.51 -0.86 22.84
N MET A 140 11.19 -1.92 23.57
CA MET A 140 11.54 -3.29 23.19
C MET A 140 10.80 -3.71 21.90
N VAL A 141 9.51 -3.42 21.81
CA VAL A 141 8.69 -3.71 20.61
C VAL A 141 9.24 -2.97 19.40
N LYS A 142 9.52 -1.66 19.51
CA LYS A 142 10.16 -0.85 18.44
C LYS A 142 11.48 -1.48 17.97
N LEU A 143 12.33 -1.91 18.90
CA LEU A 143 13.63 -2.52 18.59
C LEU A 143 13.46 -3.85 17.83
N LEU A 144 12.59 -4.73 18.31
CA LEU A 144 12.38 -6.07 17.73
C LEU A 144 11.77 -5.96 16.32
N PHE A 145 10.69 -5.20 16.16
CA PHE A 145 10.04 -4.99 14.86
C PHE A 145 10.98 -4.26 13.90
N GLY A 146 11.69 -3.24 14.36
CA GLY A 146 12.66 -2.52 13.55
C GLY A 146 13.79 -3.42 13.05
N ARG A 147 14.33 -4.30 13.88
CA ARG A 147 15.37 -5.29 13.47
C ARG A 147 14.80 -6.30 12.47
N GLN A 148 13.62 -6.84 12.74
CA GLN A 148 12.96 -7.80 11.86
C GLN A 148 12.71 -7.18 10.48
N THR A 149 12.10 -6.01 10.41
CA THR A 149 11.77 -5.34 9.14
C THR A 149 13.01 -4.95 8.36
N ARG A 150 14.04 -4.39 9.02
CA ARG A 150 15.34 -4.11 8.37
C ARG A 150 16.05 -5.39 7.91
N GLY A 151 15.87 -6.50 8.62
CA GLY A 151 16.35 -7.83 8.19
C GLY A 151 15.68 -8.28 6.90
N GLN A 152 14.35 -8.16 6.81
CA GLN A 152 13.58 -8.47 5.59
C GLN A 152 13.99 -7.56 4.42
N LEU A 153 14.12 -6.26 4.66
CA LEU A 153 14.56 -5.28 3.67
C LEU A 153 15.97 -5.61 3.12
N ARG A 154 16.89 -6.03 4.00
CA ARG A 154 18.23 -6.49 3.60
C ARG A 154 18.18 -7.80 2.81
N GLY A 155 17.31 -8.73 3.20
CA GLY A 155 17.09 -9.99 2.49
C GLY A 155 16.60 -9.78 1.07
N GLN A 156 15.66 -8.84 0.90
CA GLN A 156 15.12 -8.43 -0.40
C GLN A 156 16.17 -7.74 -1.30
N GLY A 157 17.12 -7.04 -0.71
CA GLY A 157 18.23 -6.41 -1.43
C GLY A 157 18.27 -4.89 -1.31
N LEU A 158 17.15 -4.20 -1.34
CA LEU A 158 17.10 -2.73 -1.28
C LEU A 158 17.76 -2.18 0.01
N GLY A 159 17.62 -2.88 1.13
CA GLY A 159 18.25 -2.52 2.41
C GLY A 159 19.78 -2.66 2.47
N ARG A 160 20.42 -3.11 1.40
CA ARG A 160 21.89 -3.13 1.26
C ARG A 160 22.42 -1.86 0.62
N LEU A 161 21.54 -1.07 -0.01
CA LEU A 161 21.91 0.15 -0.71
C LEU A 161 22.11 1.29 0.29
N ARG A 162 23.00 2.20 -0.07
CA ARG A 162 23.11 3.51 0.59
C ARG A 162 21.89 4.37 0.23
N VAL A 163 21.58 5.34 1.05
CA VAL A 163 20.41 6.23 0.86
C VAL A 163 20.39 6.88 -0.53
N GLY A 164 21.55 7.36 -1.04
CA GLY A 164 21.64 7.94 -2.38
C GLY A 164 21.26 6.95 -3.49
N GLU A 165 21.80 5.73 -3.43
CA GLU A 165 21.53 4.66 -4.42
C GLU A 165 20.06 4.24 -4.40
N GLN A 166 19.44 4.18 -3.22
CA GLN A 166 18.02 3.87 -3.11
C GLN A 166 17.15 4.98 -3.72
N ARG A 167 17.51 6.25 -3.48
CA ARG A 167 16.82 7.41 -4.05
C ARG A 167 16.93 7.48 -5.57
N GLU A 168 18.10 7.17 -6.13
CA GLU A 168 18.27 7.05 -7.58
C GLU A 168 17.34 5.99 -8.18
N LYS A 169 17.23 4.83 -7.53
CA LYS A 169 16.29 3.78 -7.96
C LYS A 169 14.84 4.21 -7.86
N PHE A 170 14.48 4.92 -6.79
CA PHE A 170 13.12 5.43 -6.63
C PHE A 170 12.79 6.50 -7.67
N ARG A 171 13.72 7.42 -7.94
CA ARG A 171 13.57 8.41 -9.01
C ARG A 171 13.39 7.74 -10.38
N ALA A 172 14.22 6.75 -10.71
CA ALA A 172 14.06 5.99 -11.94
C ALA A 172 12.68 5.30 -12.04
N ALA A 173 12.15 4.78 -10.94
CA ALA A 173 10.79 4.24 -10.90
C ALA A 173 9.72 5.30 -11.18
N LEU A 174 9.90 6.52 -10.67
CA LEU A 174 9.01 7.65 -10.97
C LEU A 174 9.15 8.11 -12.43
N ASP A 175 10.38 8.14 -12.99
CA ASP A 175 10.62 8.45 -14.41
C ASP A 175 9.89 7.45 -15.32
N TRP A 176 9.89 6.15 -14.98
CA TRP A 176 9.14 5.15 -15.73
C TRP A 176 7.64 5.39 -15.68
N LEU A 177 7.11 5.67 -14.48
CA LEU A 177 5.70 6.02 -14.32
C LEU A 177 5.35 7.28 -15.12
N ASP A 178 6.14 8.35 -15.00
CA ASP A 178 5.91 9.60 -15.71
C ASP A 178 5.89 9.41 -17.24
N SER A 179 6.73 8.49 -17.73
CA SER A 179 6.79 8.12 -19.14
C SER A 179 5.60 7.27 -19.62
N MET A 180 5.00 6.47 -18.71
CA MET A 180 3.82 5.64 -19.01
C MET A 180 2.51 6.41 -18.91
N ILE A 181 2.47 7.45 -18.08
CA ILE A 181 1.24 8.23 -17.86
C ILE A 181 1.02 9.17 -19.02
N ASP A 182 -0.07 8.92 -19.76
CA ASP A 182 -0.74 9.90 -20.60
C ASP A 182 -1.79 10.63 -19.76
N ASP A 183 -2.75 11.35 -20.41
CA ASP A 183 -3.83 12.01 -19.66
C ASP A 183 -4.96 11.06 -19.23
N GLN A 184 -4.63 9.78 -19.00
CA GLN A 184 -5.53 8.71 -18.64
C GLN A 184 -5.00 7.94 -17.42
N PHE A 185 -5.57 6.75 -17.14
CA PHE A 185 -5.05 5.78 -16.17
C PHE A 185 -3.92 4.93 -16.78
N LEU A 186 -3.20 4.17 -15.94
CA LEU A 186 -2.00 3.42 -16.37
C LEU A 186 -2.27 2.39 -17.48
N CYS A 187 -3.49 1.87 -17.55
CA CYS A 187 -3.89 0.86 -18.53
C CYS A 187 -4.98 1.32 -19.49
N GLY A 188 -5.17 2.62 -19.67
CA GLY A 188 -6.15 3.20 -20.60
C GLY A 188 -7.14 4.15 -19.95
N ALA A 189 -8.34 4.28 -20.55
CA ALA A 189 -9.34 5.28 -20.15
C ALA A 189 -10.04 4.97 -18.81
N GLU A 190 -10.06 3.70 -18.40
CA GLU A 190 -10.72 3.25 -17.20
C GLU A 190 -9.71 2.91 -16.10
N LEU A 191 -10.07 3.22 -14.84
CA LEU A 191 -9.27 2.84 -13.67
C LEU A 191 -9.15 1.32 -13.59
N SER A 192 -7.95 0.85 -13.32
CA SER A 192 -7.64 -0.57 -13.21
C SER A 192 -6.95 -0.91 -11.88
N ILE A 193 -6.71 -2.19 -11.63
CA ILE A 193 -5.95 -2.65 -10.47
C ILE A 193 -4.52 -2.09 -10.46
N ALA A 194 -3.94 -1.79 -11.64
CA ALA A 194 -2.64 -1.15 -11.73
C ALA A 194 -2.65 0.21 -11.03
N ASP A 195 -3.66 1.04 -11.31
CA ASP A 195 -3.79 2.37 -10.72
C ASP A 195 -3.96 2.27 -9.20
N VAL A 196 -4.87 1.43 -8.74
CA VAL A 196 -5.14 1.23 -7.31
C VAL A 196 -3.89 0.74 -6.56
N ALA A 197 -3.17 -0.24 -7.12
CA ALA A 197 -1.99 -0.81 -6.48
C ALA A 197 -0.81 0.18 -6.45
N VAL A 198 -0.50 0.80 -7.59
CA VAL A 198 0.61 1.75 -7.71
C VAL A 198 0.33 3.02 -6.91
N ALA A 199 -0.90 3.57 -6.98
CA ALA A 199 -1.29 4.76 -6.21
C ALA A 199 -1.22 4.53 -4.70
N ALA A 200 -1.60 3.35 -4.22
CA ALA A 200 -1.46 3.01 -2.80
C ALA A 200 0.00 3.05 -2.32
N GLN A 201 0.96 2.61 -3.14
CA GLN A 201 2.39 2.65 -2.79
C GLN A 201 2.98 4.06 -2.92
N VAL A 202 2.69 4.76 -4.01
CA VAL A 202 3.16 6.13 -4.24
C VAL A 202 2.56 7.09 -3.20
N GLY A 203 1.27 6.98 -2.92
CA GLY A 203 0.59 7.75 -1.88
C GLY A 203 1.16 7.49 -0.49
N ALA A 204 1.55 6.25 -0.20
CA ALA A 204 2.21 5.90 1.06
C ALA A 204 3.59 6.57 1.24
N LEU A 205 4.23 7.03 0.16
CA LEU A 205 5.47 7.80 0.16
C LEU A 205 5.24 9.32 0.07
N ASN A 206 4.04 9.76 -0.32
CA ASN A 206 3.66 11.17 -0.43
C ASN A 206 3.05 11.70 0.87
N ILE A 207 3.76 11.56 1.98
CA ILE A 207 3.29 11.94 3.32
C ILE A 207 4.38 12.68 4.11
N PRO A 208 4.04 13.46 5.15
CA PRO A 208 5.02 14.21 5.96
C PRO A 208 6.10 13.34 6.64
N PHE A 209 5.86 12.04 6.78
CA PHE A 209 6.82 11.10 7.36
C PHE A 209 7.95 10.71 6.40
N THR A 210 7.77 10.94 5.09
CA THR A 210 8.73 10.60 4.02
C THR A 210 8.99 11.82 3.12
N PRO A 211 9.46 12.96 3.67
CA PRO A 211 9.45 14.25 2.98
C PRO A 211 10.31 14.27 1.72
N ILE A 212 11.39 13.48 1.67
CA ILE A 212 12.28 13.46 0.51
C ILE A 212 11.64 12.67 -0.63
N ALA A 213 11.03 11.50 -0.33
CA ALA A 213 10.29 10.76 -1.33
C ALA A 213 9.08 11.56 -1.84
N GLY A 214 8.37 12.27 -0.95
CA GLY A 214 7.31 13.20 -1.33
C GLY A 214 7.79 14.30 -2.28
N ALA A 215 8.93 14.93 -2.00
CA ALA A 215 9.51 15.95 -2.89
C ALA A 215 9.85 15.39 -4.29
N GLU A 216 10.40 14.19 -4.37
CA GLU A 216 10.65 13.51 -5.66
C GLU A 216 9.33 13.23 -6.41
N ILE A 217 8.27 12.78 -5.72
CA ILE A 217 6.96 12.57 -6.33
C ILE A 217 6.40 13.90 -6.87
N HIS A 218 6.46 14.97 -6.08
CA HIS A 218 5.99 16.30 -6.50
C HIS A 218 6.78 16.89 -7.68
N ALA A 219 8.02 16.48 -7.88
CA ALA A 219 8.80 16.87 -9.06
C ALA A 219 8.30 16.24 -10.37
N HIS A 220 7.51 15.16 -10.29
CA HIS A 220 6.92 14.44 -11.44
C HIS A 220 5.46 14.85 -11.65
N ALA A 221 5.23 15.92 -12.39
CA ALA A 221 3.91 16.54 -12.53
C ALA A 221 2.83 15.60 -13.10
N LYS A 222 3.18 14.68 -14.00
CA LYS A 222 2.22 13.70 -14.54
C LYS A 222 1.84 12.69 -13.47
N VAL A 223 2.81 12.20 -12.69
CA VAL A 223 2.56 11.28 -11.57
C VAL A 223 1.62 11.92 -10.55
N MET A 224 1.81 13.20 -10.21
CA MET A 224 0.92 13.91 -9.28
C MET A 224 -0.50 14.01 -9.81
N ARG A 225 -0.69 14.47 -11.06
CA ARG A 225 -2.03 14.56 -11.66
C ARG A 225 -2.73 13.20 -11.78
N TRP A 226 -1.98 12.16 -12.11
CA TRP A 226 -2.50 10.79 -12.16
C TRP A 226 -2.89 10.30 -10.76
N LEU A 227 -2.08 10.57 -9.74
CA LEU A 227 -2.37 10.18 -8.37
C LEU A 227 -3.66 10.86 -7.84
N GLU A 228 -3.80 12.16 -8.08
CA GLU A 228 -5.01 12.92 -7.76
C GLU A 228 -6.24 12.34 -8.46
N ARG A 229 -6.17 12.12 -9.79
CA ARG A 229 -7.24 11.50 -10.58
C ARG A 229 -7.62 10.12 -10.05
N THR A 230 -6.63 9.32 -9.66
CA THR A 230 -6.87 7.97 -9.11
C THR A 230 -7.62 8.04 -7.80
N PHE A 231 -7.23 8.92 -6.89
CA PHE A 231 -7.93 9.09 -5.61
C PHE A 231 -9.34 9.69 -5.78
N GLU A 232 -9.53 10.62 -6.71
CA GLU A 232 -10.87 11.12 -7.06
C GLU A 232 -11.78 10.01 -7.61
N ALA A 233 -11.24 9.10 -8.42
CA ALA A 233 -12.02 8.00 -9.01
C ALA A 233 -12.42 6.92 -7.99
N VAL A 234 -11.66 6.76 -6.91
CA VAL A 234 -11.98 5.78 -5.86
C VAL A 234 -12.88 6.36 -4.76
N GLY A 235 -13.02 7.67 -4.64
CA GLY A 235 -13.94 8.37 -3.69
C GLY A 235 -13.30 8.66 -2.35
#